data_51b2b4c3a4ed7b53984b59303ee8c537
#
_entry.id   51b2b4c3a4ed7b53984b59303ee8c537
#
_cell.length_a   1.000
_cell.length_b   1.000
_cell.length_c   1.000
_cell.angle_alpha   90.00
_cell.angle_beta   90.00
_cell.angle_gamma   90.00
#
_symmetry.space_group_name_H-M   'P 1'
#
loop_
_entity.id
_entity.type
_entity.pdbx_description
1 polymer ?
#
loop_
_entity_poly.entity_id
_entity_poly.type
_entity_poly.pdbx_seq_one_letter_code
_entity_poly.pdbx_strand_id
1 'polypeptide(L)'
;MIVVSDNIATNMLIDYLGLDTINAFIRSIGCTHTKLHRSLRSDNWSEKLGTITPRDMGRFFALLAKGELVSPQASDAMRNVFRQQHYNTMLAGSIPPYYTDPEESHADPDLIYVASKSGSMDACRNDGGLIHTPYGDYVLVMMCTDFANKLEVNDHP
;
A
#
# COMPACT_ATOMS: atom_id res chain seq x y z
N MET A 1 -10.41 4.42 3.77
CA MET A 1 -9.45 4.60 2.66
C MET A 1 -8.49 3.41 2.55
N ILE A 2 -7.55 3.20 3.44
CA ILE A 2 -6.51 2.15 3.27
C ILE A 2 -7.11 0.74 3.22
N VAL A 3 -7.86 0.33 4.22
CA VAL A 3 -8.34 -1.05 4.42
C VAL A 3 -9.17 -1.58 3.24
N VAL A 4 -10.11 -0.80 2.73
CA VAL A 4 -11.01 -1.16 1.61
C VAL A 4 -10.70 -0.39 0.33
N SER A 5 -9.58 0.30 0.27
CA SER A 5 -9.13 1.09 -0.90
C SER A 5 -10.19 2.06 -1.46
N ASP A 6 -10.94 2.73 -0.56
CA ASP A 6 -12.05 3.59 -0.95
C ASP A 6 -11.58 4.90 -1.58
N ASN A 7 -12.03 5.17 -2.81
CA ASN A 7 -11.66 6.34 -3.59
C ASN A 7 -12.31 7.63 -3.10
N ILE A 8 -13.54 7.55 -2.56
CA ILE A 8 -14.25 8.72 -2.03
C ILE A 8 -13.53 9.20 -0.78
N ALA A 9 -13.24 8.29 0.15
CA ALA A 9 -12.46 8.62 1.34
C ALA A 9 -11.05 9.15 1.01
N THR A 10 -10.42 8.64 -0.08
CA THR A 10 -9.15 9.17 -0.57
C THR A 10 -9.29 10.62 -1.03
N ASN A 11 -10.32 10.92 -1.84
CA ASN A 11 -10.57 12.29 -2.30
C ASN A 11 -10.86 13.25 -1.14
N MET A 12 -11.65 12.80 -0.15
CA MET A 12 -11.93 13.63 1.05
C MET A 12 -10.65 14.01 1.79
N LEU A 13 -9.70 13.07 1.93
CA LEU A 13 -8.42 13.35 2.57
C LEU A 13 -7.52 14.25 1.71
N ILE A 14 -7.53 14.08 0.39
CA ILE A 14 -6.79 14.96 -0.52
C ILE A 14 -7.35 16.39 -0.45
N ASP A 15 -8.67 16.55 -0.44
CA ASP A 15 -9.33 17.85 -0.32
C ASP A 15 -9.04 18.51 1.04
N TYR A 16 -9.03 17.72 2.12
CA TYR A 16 -8.76 18.21 3.47
C TYR A 16 -7.30 18.63 3.68
N LEU A 17 -6.34 17.83 3.22
CA LEU A 17 -4.92 18.07 3.44
C LEU A 17 -4.30 19.00 2.39
N GLY A 18 -4.82 18.98 1.18
CA GLY A 18 -4.27 19.66 0.02
C GLY A 18 -3.08 18.91 -0.63
N LEU A 19 -3.03 18.98 -1.95
CA LEU A 19 -1.98 18.32 -2.75
C LEU A 19 -0.57 18.77 -2.38
N ASP A 20 -0.39 20.04 -2.12
CA ASP A 20 0.93 20.61 -1.80
C ASP A 20 1.46 20.08 -0.47
N THR A 21 0.61 19.97 0.55
CA THR A 21 0.95 19.40 1.86
C THR A 21 1.33 17.94 1.73
N ILE A 22 0.53 17.15 0.99
CA ILE A 22 0.79 15.74 0.75
C ILE A 22 2.14 15.57 0.03
N ASN A 23 2.37 16.32 -1.05
CA ASN A 23 3.61 16.26 -1.80
C ASN A 23 4.83 16.77 -1.03
N ALA A 24 4.64 17.75 -0.14
CA ALA A 24 5.70 18.20 0.75
C ALA A 24 6.10 17.11 1.75
N PHE A 25 5.14 16.41 2.33
CA PHE A 25 5.39 15.26 3.20
C PHE A 25 6.10 14.12 2.45
N ILE A 26 5.64 13.76 1.26
CA ILE A 26 6.28 12.72 0.43
C ILE A 26 7.78 13.05 0.23
N ARG A 27 8.10 14.29 -0.09
CA ARG A 27 9.50 14.73 -0.26
C ARG A 27 10.28 14.71 1.06
N SER A 28 9.65 15.10 2.16
CA SER A 28 10.33 15.17 3.48
C SER A 28 10.80 13.82 3.98
N ILE A 29 10.09 12.73 3.61
CA ILE A 29 10.51 11.37 3.93
C ILE A 29 11.49 10.78 2.91
N GLY A 30 11.96 11.58 1.93
CA GLY A 30 12.94 11.20 0.92
C GLY A 30 12.40 10.39 -0.26
N CYS A 31 11.09 10.41 -0.49
CA CYS A 31 10.43 9.82 -1.66
C CYS A 31 10.46 10.84 -2.82
N THR A 32 11.59 10.91 -3.50
CA THR A 32 11.87 11.99 -4.48
C THR A 32 11.27 11.76 -5.86
N HIS A 33 10.86 10.54 -6.17
CA HIS A 33 10.26 10.15 -7.45
C HIS A 33 8.74 9.87 -7.33
N THR A 34 8.18 10.14 -6.17
CA THR A 34 6.75 10.00 -5.91
C THR A 34 6.08 11.36 -5.83
N LYS A 35 4.97 11.49 -6.54
CA LYS A 35 4.17 12.72 -6.55
C LYS A 35 2.71 12.40 -6.84
N LEU A 36 1.82 12.99 -6.06
CA LEU A 36 0.39 13.01 -6.34
C LEU A 36 0.08 14.24 -7.21
N HIS A 37 -0.51 14.02 -8.39
CA HIS A 37 -0.79 15.09 -9.35
C HIS A 37 -2.19 15.68 -9.20
N ARG A 38 -3.16 14.84 -8.84
CA ARG A 38 -4.57 15.21 -8.71
C ARG A 38 -5.34 14.25 -7.80
N SER A 39 -6.60 14.54 -7.54
CA SER A 39 -7.55 13.63 -6.89
C SER A 39 -8.03 12.51 -7.83
N LEU A 40 -8.65 11.49 -7.25
CA LEU A 40 -9.24 10.32 -7.95
C LEU A 40 -10.66 10.63 -8.50
N ARG A 41 -10.90 11.81 -9.06
CA ARG A 41 -12.22 12.15 -9.63
C ARG A 41 -12.35 11.58 -11.04
N SER A 42 -13.54 11.08 -11.37
CA SER A 42 -13.83 10.35 -12.60
C SER A 42 -13.89 11.19 -13.89
N ASP A 43 -13.86 12.49 -13.77
CA ASP A 43 -14.02 13.43 -14.87
C ASP A 43 -12.75 13.62 -15.72
N ASN A 44 -11.63 13.03 -15.31
CA ASN A 44 -10.35 13.20 -16.02
C ASN A 44 -9.44 11.95 -15.95
N TRP A 45 -9.96 10.82 -16.40
CA TRP A 45 -9.21 9.55 -16.43
C TRP A 45 -8.01 9.53 -17.38
N SER A 46 -7.95 10.46 -18.32
CA SER A 46 -6.82 10.58 -19.26
C SER A 46 -5.56 11.18 -18.61
N GLU A 47 -5.70 11.89 -17.50
CA GLU A 47 -4.57 12.49 -16.80
C GLU A 47 -4.00 11.54 -15.75
N LYS A 48 -2.67 11.52 -15.64
CA LYS A 48 -1.97 10.72 -14.64
C LYS A 48 -2.37 11.16 -13.23
N LEU A 49 -2.85 10.21 -12.44
CA LEU A 49 -3.18 10.41 -11.03
C LEU A 49 -1.97 10.83 -10.20
N GLY A 50 -0.85 10.17 -10.45
CA GLY A 50 0.41 10.41 -9.77
C GLY A 50 1.52 9.55 -10.36
N THR A 51 2.69 9.68 -9.77
CA THR A 51 3.86 8.84 -10.05
C THR A 51 4.35 8.23 -8.75
N ILE A 52 4.81 6.99 -8.82
CA ILE A 52 5.43 6.28 -7.70
C ILE A 52 6.49 5.34 -8.25
N THR A 53 7.49 5.04 -7.45
CA THR A 53 8.50 4.03 -7.77
C THR A 53 8.53 2.94 -6.70
N PRO A 54 8.96 1.69 -7.04
CA PRO A 54 9.15 0.65 -6.05
C PRO A 54 10.11 1.06 -4.93
N ARG A 55 11.16 1.83 -5.26
CA ARG A 55 12.12 2.36 -4.28
C ARG A 55 11.46 3.29 -3.27
N ASP A 56 10.65 4.23 -3.71
CA ASP A 56 10.00 5.21 -2.83
C ASP A 56 8.95 4.52 -1.94
N MET A 57 8.16 3.60 -2.50
CA MET A 57 7.21 2.80 -1.72
C MET A 57 7.94 1.91 -0.71
N GLY A 58 9.04 1.27 -1.13
CA GLY A 58 9.89 0.49 -0.22
C GLY A 58 10.48 1.35 0.90
N ARG A 59 10.91 2.58 0.59
CA ARG A 59 11.38 3.54 1.60
C ARG A 59 10.28 3.90 2.62
N PHE A 60 9.06 4.15 2.16
CA PHE A 60 7.92 4.43 3.03
C PHE A 60 7.70 3.27 4.01
N PHE A 61 7.62 2.04 3.54
CA PHE A 61 7.42 0.87 4.40
C PHE A 61 8.62 0.58 5.30
N ALA A 62 9.84 0.87 4.87
CA ALA A 62 11.02 0.74 5.72
C ALA A 62 11.03 1.75 6.88
N LEU A 63 10.61 2.99 6.63
CA LEU A 63 10.45 4.00 7.69
C LEU A 63 9.29 3.62 8.63
N LEU A 64 8.20 3.09 8.08
CA LEU A 64 7.07 2.57 8.86
C LEU A 64 7.51 1.45 9.81
N ALA A 65 8.27 0.47 9.30
CA ALA A 65 8.78 -0.66 10.09
C ALA A 65 9.68 -0.20 11.24
N LYS A 66 10.49 0.83 11.01
CA LYS A 66 11.40 1.40 12.01
C LYS A 66 10.73 2.33 13.02
N GLY A 67 9.47 2.67 12.85
CA GLY A 67 8.80 3.67 13.69
C GLY A 67 9.23 5.11 13.40
N GLU A 68 9.78 5.38 12.22
CA GLU A 68 10.35 6.67 11.81
C GLU A 68 9.41 7.53 10.95
N LEU A 69 8.18 7.07 10.68
CA LEU A 69 7.14 7.88 10.01
C LEU A 69 6.39 8.74 11.03
N VAL A 70 6.57 10.04 10.98
CA VAL A 70 5.96 11.05 11.86
C VAL A 70 6.39 10.88 13.33
N SER A 71 6.03 9.77 13.96
CA SER A 71 6.45 9.35 15.30
C SER A 71 6.34 7.83 15.43
N PRO A 72 6.97 7.20 16.44
CA PRO A 72 6.81 5.78 16.70
C PRO A 72 5.33 5.37 16.87
N GLN A 73 4.56 6.13 17.63
CA GLN A 73 3.13 5.88 17.87
C GLN A 73 2.31 6.00 16.60
N ALA A 74 2.59 7.01 15.75
CA ALA A 74 1.92 7.18 14.47
C ALA A 74 2.28 6.05 13.49
N SER A 75 3.53 5.60 13.49
CA SER A 75 3.98 4.46 12.69
C SER A 75 3.27 3.17 13.10
N ASP A 76 3.13 2.91 14.40
CA ASP A 76 2.39 1.76 14.91
C ASP A 76 0.91 1.81 14.52
N ALA A 77 0.28 2.98 14.66
CA ALA A 77 -1.11 3.16 14.25
C ALA A 77 -1.30 2.93 12.74
N MET A 78 -0.40 3.47 11.91
CA MET A 78 -0.43 3.23 10.46
C MET A 78 -0.20 1.76 10.12
N ARG A 79 0.77 1.09 10.74
CA ARG A 79 1.03 -0.34 10.55
C ARG A 79 -0.21 -1.17 10.84
N ASN A 80 -0.90 -0.90 11.95
CA ASN A 80 -2.14 -1.59 12.31
C ASN A 80 -3.26 -1.37 11.28
N VAL A 81 -3.35 -0.19 10.69
CA VAL A 81 -4.29 0.07 9.59
C VAL A 81 -3.93 -0.72 8.33
N PHE A 82 -2.64 -0.80 7.96
CA PHE A 82 -2.17 -1.56 6.80
C PHE A 82 -2.34 -3.07 6.98
N ARG A 83 -2.23 -3.61 8.21
CA ARG A 83 -2.50 -5.02 8.54
C ARG A 83 -3.95 -5.43 8.26
N GLN A 84 -4.88 -4.49 8.31
CA GLN A 84 -6.31 -4.72 8.06
C GLN A 84 -6.67 -4.67 6.58
N GLN A 85 -5.67 -4.66 5.66
CA GLN A 85 -5.92 -4.63 4.22
C GLN A 85 -6.86 -5.76 3.81
N HIS A 86 -7.96 -5.40 3.17
CA HIS A 86 -8.99 -6.35 2.72
C HIS A 86 -8.61 -7.06 1.40
N TYR A 87 -7.83 -6.41 0.55
CA TYR A 87 -7.43 -6.95 -0.75
C TYR A 87 -6.05 -7.65 -0.64
N ASN A 88 -6.07 -8.93 -0.27
CA ASN A 88 -4.88 -9.71 0.07
C ASN A 88 -4.50 -10.75 -1.00
N THR A 89 -4.87 -10.52 -2.25
CA THR A 89 -4.68 -11.49 -3.34
C THR A 89 -3.29 -11.45 -4.01
N MET A 90 -2.45 -10.46 -3.67
CA MET A 90 -1.11 -10.30 -4.23
C MET A 90 -0.01 -10.69 -3.25
N LEU A 91 0.63 -9.76 -2.53
CA LEU A 91 1.74 -10.11 -1.63
C LEU A 91 1.34 -11.11 -0.54
N ALA A 92 0.18 -10.95 0.04
CA ALA A 92 -0.31 -11.86 1.08
C ALA A 92 -0.93 -13.15 0.52
N GLY A 93 -1.33 -13.16 -0.76
CA GLY A 93 -2.09 -14.25 -1.36
C GLY A 93 -1.37 -15.60 -1.46
N SER A 94 -0.04 -15.59 -1.40
CA SER A 94 0.77 -16.81 -1.41
C SER A 94 1.16 -17.29 0.00
N ILE A 95 0.83 -16.55 1.04
CA ILE A 95 1.07 -16.95 2.42
C ILE A 95 -0.09 -17.87 2.83
N PRO A 96 0.19 -19.11 3.30
CA PRO A 96 -0.88 -20.01 3.71
C PRO A 96 -1.77 -19.36 4.78
N PRO A 97 -3.11 -19.51 4.71
CA PRO A 97 -4.06 -18.94 5.68
C PRO A 97 -3.72 -19.31 7.13
N TYR A 98 -3.19 -20.50 7.36
CA TYR A 98 -2.72 -20.94 8.67
C TYR A 98 -1.84 -19.89 9.40
N TYR A 99 -1.08 -19.06 8.65
CA TYR A 99 -0.21 -18.06 9.25
C TYR A 99 -0.84 -16.66 9.36
N THR A 100 -1.89 -16.38 8.60
CA THR A 100 -2.43 -15.02 8.43
C THR A 100 -3.89 -14.89 8.85
N ASP A 101 -4.61 -16.01 8.97
CA ASP A 101 -6.02 -16.02 9.37
C ASP A 101 -6.14 -16.38 10.85
N PRO A 102 -6.63 -15.47 11.71
CA PRO A 102 -6.82 -15.74 13.13
C PRO A 102 -7.82 -16.88 13.41
N GLU A 103 -8.74 -17.16 12.48
CA GLU A 103 -9.72 -18.24 12.62
C GLU A 103 -9.13 -19.61 12.31
N GLU A 104 -8.16 -19.67 11.39
CA GLU A 104 -7.47 -20.92 11.03
C GLU A 104 -6.19 -21.14 11.86
N SER A 105 -5.60 -20.09 12.36
CA SER A 105 -4.35 -20.11 13.10
C SER A 105 -4.64 -20.18 14.59
N HIS A 106 -4.19 -21.24 15.24
CA HIS A 106 -4.03 -21.27 16.71
C HIS A 106 -2.77 -20.50 17.13
N ALA A 107 -2.08 -19.87 16.20
CA ALA A 107 -0.88 -19.12 16.42
C ALA A 107 -1.19 -17.66 16.83
N ASP A 108 -0.25 -17.04 17.52
CA ASP A 108 -0.27 -15.63 17.82
C ASP A 108 -0.41 -14.82 16.51
N PRO A 109 -1.48 -14.01 16.33
CA PRO A 109 -1.68 -13.22 15.12
C PRO A 109 -0.57 -12.17 14.90
N ASP A 110 0.25 -11.91 15.91
CA ASP A 110 1.42 -11.03 15.82
C ASP A 110 2.69 -11.77 15.39
N LEU A 111 2.65 -13.09 15.27
CA LEU A 111 3.83 -13.89 14.89
C LEU A 111 4.21 -13.70 13.42
N ILE A 112 3.23 -13.71 12.51
CA ILE A 112 3.42 -13.45 11.08
C ILE A 112 2.25 -12.58 10.61
N TYR A 113 2.56 -11.45 10.00
CA TYR A 113 1.54 -10.61 9.38
C TYR A 113 2.08 -9.86 8.16
N VAL A 114 1.17 -9.43 7.30
CA VAL A 114 1.43 -8.53 6.18
C VAL A 114 0.70 -7.21 6.43
N ALA A 115 1.44 -6.11 6.32
CA ALA A 115 0.89 -4.76 6.35
C ALA A 115 1.16 -4.13 4.99
N SER A 116 0.17 -4.15 4.08
CA SER A 116 0.38 -3.78 2.69
C SER A 116 -0.66 -2.81 2.14
N LYS A 117 -0.37 -2.27 0.95
CA LYS A 117 -1.32 -1.52 0.13
C LYS A 117 -1.19 -1.91 -1.33
N SER A 118 -2.25 -2.50 -1.83
CA SER A 118 -2.39 -2.86 -3.23
C SER A 118 -2.98 -1.71 -4.07
N GLY A 119 -2.77 -1.79 -5.38
CA GLY A 119 -3.38 -0.90 -6.37
C GLY A 119 -3.53 -1.59 -7.71
N SER A 120 -4.70 -1.49 -8.31
CA SER A 120 -5.04 -2.12 -9.57
C SER A 120 -5.72 -1.14 -10.51
N MET A 121 -5.31 -1.16 -11.76
CA MET A 121 -5.94 -0.46 -12.89
C MET A 121 -5.87 -1.38 -14.11
N ASP A 122 -6.53 -1.02 -15.21
CA ASP A 122 -6.64 -1.87 -16.41
C ASP A 122 -5.31 -2.46 -16.92
N ALA A 123 -4.22 -1.72 -16.78
CA ALA A 123 -2.91 -2.13 -17.29
C ALA A 123 -1.83 -2.18 -16.21
N CYS A 124 -2.20 -2.17 -14.94
CA CYS A 124 -1.21 -2.28 -13.87
C CYS A 124 -1.74 -3.05 -12.65
N ARG A 125 -0.81 -3.73 -11.98
CA ARG A 125 -1.00 -4.40 -10.70
C ARG A 125 0.20 -4.07 -9.81
N ASN A 126 -0.07 -3.47 -8.69
CA ASN A 126 0.97 -3.04 -7.78
C ASN A 126 0.62 -3.47 -6.36
N ASP A 127 1.59 -3.94 -5.63
CA ASP A 127 1.47 -4.15 -4.19
C ASP A 127 2.80 -3.88 -3.52
N GLY A 128 2.73 -3.38 -2.30
CA GLY A 128 3.91 -3.14 -1.49
C GLY A 128 3.55 -3.15 -0.03
N GLY A 129 4.44 -3.69 0.78
CA GLY A 129 4.17 -3.84 2.19
C GLY A 129 5.36 -4.30 3.03
N LEU A 130 5.08 -4.33 4.31
CA LEU A 130 5.90 -4.92 5.35
C LEU A 130 5.39 -6.33 5.64
N ILE A 131 6.29 -7.30 5.62
CA ILE A 131 6.06 -8.68 6.02
C ILE A 131 6.83 -8.88 7.34
N HIS A 132 6.11 -9.09 8.42
CA HIS A 132 6.67 -9.40 9.72
C HIS A 132 6.76 -10.91 9.92
N THR A 133 7.88 -11.37 10.45
CA THR A 133 8.09 -12.77 10.81
C THR A 133 8.95 -12.86 12.07
N PRO A 134 8.98 -14.00 12.78
CA PRO A 134 9.85 -14.23 13.92
C PRO A 134 11.35 -14.09 13.63
N TYR A 135 11.71 -14.15 12.34
CA TYR A 135 13.11 -14.09 11.89
C TYR A 135 13.53 -12.69 11.42
N GLY A 136 12.60 -11.74 11.37
CA GLY A 136 12.81 -10.36 10.98
C GLY A 136 11.74 -9.79 10.09
N ASP A 137 11.83 -8.50 9.84
CA ASP A 137 10.93 -7.72 9.00
C ASP A 137 11.48 -7.62 7.58
N TYR A 138 10.60 -7.79 6.60
CA TYR A 138 10.92 -7.67 5.18
C TYR A 138 10.02 -6.61 4.54
N VAL A 139 10.60 -5.77 3.70
CA VAL A 139 9.83 -4.87 2.85
C VAL A 139 9.90 -5.40 1.42
N LEU A 140 8.73 -5.70 0.85
CA LEU A 140 8.61 -6.16 -0.52
C LEU A 140 7.68 -5.23 -1.29
N VAL A 141 8.12 -4.81 -2.49
CA VAL A 141 7.32 -3.99 -3.40
C VAL A 141 7.40 -4.57 -4.80
N MET A 142 6.26 -4.83 -5.39
CA MET A 142 6.11 -5.30 -6.76
C MET A 142 5.22 -4.33 -7.53
N MET A 143 5.72 -3.86 -8.67
CA MET A 143 4.95 -2.98 -9.57
C MET A 143 5.05 -3.54 -10.97
N CYS A 144 3.89 -3.83 -11.56
CA CYS A 144 3.76 -4.34 -12.91
C CYS A 144 2.87 -3.40 -13.72
N THR A 145 3.31 -3.03 -14.91
CA THR A 145 2.59 -2.14 -15.83
C THR A 145 2.63 -2.69 -17.25
N ASP A 146 1.81 -2.10 -18.12
CA ASP A 146 1.83 -2.36 -19.56
C ASP A 146 1.56 -3.82 -19.94
N PHE A 147 0.60 -4.45 -19.29
CA PHE A 147 0.18 -5.80 -19.63
C PHE A 147 -0.32 -5.86 -21.08
N ALA A 148 0.19 -6.84 -21.84
CA ALA A 148 -0.21 -7.07 -23.23
C ALA A 148 -1.68 -7.55 -23.34
N ASN A 149 -2.16 -8.34 -22.38
CA ASN A 149 -3.53 -8.81 -22.31
C ASN A 149 -4.23 -8.33 -21.05
N LYS A 150 -4.99 -7.26 -21.19
CA LYS A 150 -5.70 -6.61 -20.07
C LYS A 150 -6.83 -7.47 -19.49
N LEU A 151 -7.43 -8.34 -20.28
CA LEU A 151 -8.56 -9.19 -19.85
C LEU A 151 -8.07 -10.27 -18.89
N GLU A 152 -6.95 -10.94 -19.21
CA GLU A 152 -6.38 -11.97 -18.33
C GLU A 152 -5.97 -11.42 -16.96
N VAL A 153 -5.55 -10.17 -16.90
CA VAL A 153 -5.16 -9.51 -15.64
C VAL A 153 -6.36 -9.23 -14.73
N ASN A 154 -7.55 -9.05 -15.32
CA ASN A 154 -8.76 -8.80 -14.54
C ASN A 154 -9.43 -10.07 -14.03
N ASP A 155 -9.24 -11.19 -14.73
CA ASP A 155 -9.85 -12.48 -14.39
C ASP A 155 -9.03 -13.29 -13.36
N HIS A 156 -7.80 -12.87 -13.07
CA HIS A 156 -6.95 -13.46 -12.03
C HIS A 156 -6.71 -12.44 -10.92
N PRO A 157 -7.41 -12.56 -9.78
CA PRO A 157 -7.22 -11.72 -8.60
C PRO A 157 -5.84 -11.91 -7.95
#